data_a8ad47666d75867f5924032f2a216dda
#
_entry.id   a8ad47666d75867f5924032f2a216dda
#
_cell.length_a   1.000
_cell.length_b   1.000
_cell.length_c   1.000
_cell.angle_alpha   90.00
_cell.angle_beta   90.00
_cell.angle_gamma   90.00
#
_symmetry.space_group_name_H-M   'P 1'
#
loop_
_entity.id
_entity.type
_entity.pdbx_description
1 polymer ?
#
loop_
_entity_poly.entity_id
_entity_poly.type
_entity_poly.pdbx_seq_one_letter_code
_entity_poly.pdbx_strand_id
1 'polypeptide(L)'
;MTAIANAEEFYFEITGTYTSDGEHLFELVEAAMDSLIADSLFTGEQIINLNGKTYPVIMERGFETRVDTTFSSPTELYFSYEDTIYTVGLKNPESGGTDTLFVNVRDLARYQSDEYFQDIYSTDIVTRTELRTDYFRKKYHLNTSMLYCPLTNDPYIFTVDTTNDEAVFTVTSPLHILEEPYTESRFGVFTFEAGDHGYIRDSQKSWAE
;
A
#
# COMPACT_ATOMS: atom_id res chain seq x y z
N MET A 1 5.99 -3.60 5.95
CA MET A 1 6.54 -4.31 4.78
C MET A 1 5.64 -4.26 3.53
N THR A 2 4.36 -4.63 3.58
CA THR A 2 3.51 -4.65 2.36
C THR A 2 3.42 -3.28 1.67
N ALA A 3 3.29 -2.18 2.43
CA ALA A 3 3.29 -0.83 1.85
C ALA A 3 4.63 -0.50 1.15
N ILE A 4 5.73 -0.94 1.72
CA ILE A 4 7.07 -0.76 1.15
C ILE A 4 7.21 -1.56 -0.15
N ALA A 5 6.84 -2.85 -0.15
CA ALA A 5 6.93 -3.69 -1.35
C ALA A 5 6.09 -3.11 -2.51
N ASN A 6 4.89 -2.61 -2.21
CA ASN A 6 4.05 -2.01 -3.23
C ASN A 6 4.56 -0.63 -3.71
N ALA A 7 5.21 0.14 -2.83
CA ALA A 7 5.87 1.38 -3.22
C ALA A 7 7.06 1.09 -4.14
N GLU A 8 7.82 0.02 -3.87
CA GLU A 8 8.92 -0.43 -4.72
C GLU A 8 8.45 -0.92 -6.10
N GLU A 9 7.33 -1.63 -6.18
CA GLU A 9 6.74 -1.98 -7.47
C GLU A 9 6.38 -0.74 -8.28
N PHE A 10 5.74 0.24 -7.65
CA PHE A 10 5.42 1.49 -8.33
C PHE A 10 6.68 2.29 -8.70
N TYR A 11 7.67 2.32 -7.82
CA TYR A 11 8.97 2.94 -8.10
C TYR A 11 9.65 2.28 -9.31
N PHE A 12 9.66 0.94 -9.37
CA PHE A 12 10.19 0.19 -10.50
C PHE A 12 9.42 0.49 -11.81
N GLU A 13 8.09 0.55 -11.75
CA GLU A 13 7.27 0.90 -12.91
C GLU A 13 7.64 2.26 -13.52
N ILE A 14 7.99 3.24 -12.68
CA ILE A 14 8.26 4.61 -13.15
C ILE A 14 9.74 4.89 -13.40
N THR A 15 10.67 4.15 -12.81
CA THR A 15 12.12 4.36 -12.94
C THR A 15 12.86 3.26 -13.69
N GLY A 16 12.27 2.07 -13.77
CA GLY A 16 12.91 0.87 -14.33
C GLY A 16 13.96 0.23 -13.41
N THR A 17 14.05 0.67 -12.14
CA THR A 17 15.02 0.14 -11.16
C THR A 17 14.38 0.05 -9.78
N TYR A 18 14.97 -0.76 -8.89
CA TYR A 18 14.65 -0.76 -7.47
C TYR A 18 15.62 0.12 -6.69
N THR A 19 15.21 0.55 -5.47
CA THR A 19 16.09 1.28 -4.56
C THR A 19 16.22 0.57 -3.21
N SER A 20 17.38 0.71 -2.57
CA SER A 20 17.58 0.26 -1.19
C SER A 20 17.41 1.40 -0.17
N ASP A 21 17.07 2.60 -0.63
CA ASP A 21 16.85 3.78 0.20
C ASP A 21 15.35 4.01 0.39
N GLY A 22 14.84 3.64 1.56
CA GLY A 22 13.40 3.71 1.86
C GLY A 22 12.86 5.14 1.95
N GLU A 23 13.66 6.11 2.42
CA GLU A 23 13.23 7.51 2.47
C GLU A 23 13.12 8.06 1.06
N HIS A 24 14.14 7.84 0.24
CA HIS A 24 14.11 8.21 -1.18
C HIS A 24 12.95 7.54 -1.94
N LEU A 25 12.69 6.26 -1.67
CA LEU A 25 11.56 5.52 -2.22
C LEU A 25 10.24 6.27 -1.99
N PHE A 26 9.95 6.57 -0.73
CA PHE A 26 8.68 7.19 -0.36
C PHE A 26 8.56 8.62 -0.91
N GLU A 27 9.62 9.41 -0.80
CA GLU A 27 9.64 10.77 -1.34
C GLU A 27 9.41 10.80 -2.84
N LEU A 28 10.07 9.92 -3.60
CA LEU A 28 9.90 9.88 -5.06
C LEU A 28 8.52 9.38 -5.48
N VAL A 29 8.02 8.34 -4.83
CA VAL A 29 6.67 7.81 -5.10
C VAL A 29 5.60 8.83 -4.77
N GLU A 30 5.69 9.55 -3.66
CA GLU A 30 4.76 10.64 -3.33
C GLU A 30 4.86 11.79 -4.33
N ALA A 31 6.07 12.23 -4.68
CA ALA A 31 6.27 13.28 -5.66
C ALA A 31 5.74 12.89 -7.04
N ALA A 32 5.90 11.62 -7.44
CA ALA A 32 5.35 11.11 -8.69
C ALA A 32 3.81 11.11 -8.66
N MET A 33 3.20 10.65 -7.57
CA MET A 33 1.74 10.69 -7.41
C MET A 33 1.22 12.13 -7.42
N ASP A 34 1.89 13.06 -6.76
CA ASP A 34 1.50 14.47 -6.74
C ASP A 34 1.64 15.12 -8.12
N SER A 35 2.70 14.82 -8.85
CA SER A 35 2.89 15.27 -10.22
C SER A 35 1.78 14.77 -11.13
N LEU A 36 1.42 13.49 -11.01
CA LEU A 36 0.31 12.90 -11.76
C LEU A 36 -1.01 13.62 -11.50
N ILE A 37 -1.26 14.03 -10.27
CA ILE A 37 -2.52 14.71 -9.90
C ILE A 37 -2.51 16.17 -10.35
N ALA A 38 -1.43 16.88 -10.07
CA ALA A 38 -1.31 18.32 -10.38
C ALA A 38 -1.36 18.58 -11.88
N ASP A 39 -0.80 17.71 -12.65
CA ASP A 39 -0.59 17.91 -14.09
C ASP A 39 -1.60 17.20 -14.96
N SER A 40 -2.64 16.70 -14.39
CA SER A 40 -3.69 16.06 -15.13
C SER A 40 -3.23 14.97 -16.08
N LEU A 41 -2.48 14.01 -15.73
CA LEU A 41 -2.36 12.69 -16.32
C LEU A 41 -1.59 12.57 -17.62
N PHE A 42 -0.34 12.84 -17.61
CA PHE A 42 0.52 12.56 -18.73
C PHE A 42 0.89 11.10 -18.88
N THR A 43 1.06 10.67 -20.11
CA THR A 43 1.85 9.50 -20.44
C THR A 43 3.23 9.89 -20.94
N GLY A 44 4.22 9.05 -20.71
CA GLY A 44 5.56 9.21 -21.22
C GLY A 44 6.56 9.67 -20.18
N GLU A 45 7.69 10.13 -20.65
CA GLU A 45 8.78 10.57 -19.80
C GLU A 45 8.47 11.90 -19.12
N GLN A 46 8.72 11.97 -17.82
CA GLN A 46 8.64 13.19 -17.02
C GLN A 46 9.90 13.37 -16.19
N ILE A 47 10.04 14.58 -15.66
CA ILE A 47 11.16 14.93 -14.80
C ILE A 47 10.62 15.35 -13.44
N ILE A 48 11.00 14.62 -12.40
CA ILE A 48 10.70 14.98 -11.01
C ILE A 48 11.94 15.62 -10.39
N ASN A 49 11.76 16.80 -9.83
CA ASN A 49 12.80 17.50 -9.07
C ASN A 49 12.59 17.25 -7.59
N LEU A 50 13.50 16.52 -6.97
CA LEU A 50 13.45 16.18 -5.56
C LEU A 50 14.79 16.51 -4.88
N ASN A 51 14.75 17.34 -3.85
CA ASN A 51 15.93 17.74 -3.07
C ASN A 51 17.13 18.25 -3.93
N GLY A 52 16.80 18.99 -5.01
CA GLY A 52 17.81 19.54 -5.94
C GLY A 52 18.40 18.52 -6.91
N LYS A 53 17.92 17.30 -6.92
CA LYS A 53 18.24 16.27 -7.91
C LYS A 53 17.08 16.08 -8.87
N THR A 54 17.41 15.68 -10.08
CA THR A 54 16.47 15.46 -11.17
C THR A 54 16.36 13.98 -11.45
N TYR A 55 15.14 13.45 -11.44
CA TYR A 55 14.83 12.05 -11.70
C TYR A 55 13.96 11.95 -12.94
N PRO A 56 14.40 11.26 -13.99
CA PRO A 56 13.53 10.89 -15.10
C PRO A 56 12.59 9.77 -14.61
N VAL A 57 11.31 9.91 -14.87
CA VAL A 57 10.30 8.91 -14.52
C VAL A 57 9.41 8.66 -15.73
N ILE A 58 8.91 7.43 -15.85
CA ILE A 58 7.99 7.05 -16.92
C ILE A 58 6.60 6.96 -16.32
N MET A 59 5.67 7.77 -16.86
CA MET A 59 4.28 7.77 -16.44
C MET A 59 3.41 7.11 -17.49
N GLU A 60 2.82 5.99 -17.15
CA GLU A 60 1.91 5.25 -18.02
C GLU A 60 0.48 5.80 -18.01
N ARG A 61 0.34 7.12 -17.84
CA ARG A 61 -0.97 7.75 -17.76
C ARG A 61 -1.06 8.96 -18.60
N GLY A 62 -2.20 9.07 -19.27
CA GLY A 62 -2.54 10.25 -20.03
C GLY A 62 -3.44 11.20 -19.24
N PHE A 63 -3.27 12.47 -19.50
CA PHE A 63 -4.19 13.50 -19.11
C PHE A 63 -5.10 13.83 -20.27
N GLU A 64 -6.38 13.63 -20.05
CA GLU A 64 -7.38 13.84 -21.08
C GLU A 64 -7.45 15.29 -21.57
N THR A 65 -7.03 16.23 -20.74
CA THR A 65 -7.23 17.66 -21.01
C THR A 65 -5.99 18.40 -21.51
N ARG A 66 -4.82 17.77 -21.50
CA ARG A 66 -3.59 18.40 -21.94
C ARG A 66 -3.22 17.97 -23.35
N VAL A 67 -3.20 18.92 -24.25
CA VAL A 67 -2.70 18.72 -25.60
C VAL A 67 -1.19 18.97 -25.58
N ASP A 68 -0.42 17.92 -25.35
CA ASP A 68 1.02 17.95 -25.47
C ASP A 68 1.47 16.86 -26.44
N THR A 69 2.12 17.29 -27.51
CA THR A 69 2.59 16.37 -28.56
C THR A 69 3.87 15.65 -28.22
N THR A 70 4.46 15.94 -27.08
CA THR A 70 5.69 15.30 -26.60
C THR A 70 5.45 13.97 -25.91
N PHE A 71 4.21 13.67 -25.51
CA PHE A 71 3.85 12.45 -24.84
C PHE A 71 3.22 11.42 -25.77
N SER A 72 3.43 10.15 -25.46
CA SER A 72 2.79 9.04 -26.16
C SER A 72 1.27 9.04 -25.92
N SER A 73 0.56 8.18 -26.65
CA SER A 73 -0.88 8.02 -26.44
C SER A 73 -1.20 7.65 -25.00
N PRO A 74 -2.36 8.10 -24.46
CA PRO A 74 -2.82 7.74 -23.13
C PRO A 74 -2.86 6.23 -22.95
N THR A 75 -2.33 5.77 -21.85
CA THR A 75 -2.44 4.38 -21.39
C THR A 75 -3.54 4.26 -20.33
N GLU A 76 -3.68 3.12 -19.71
CA GLU A 76 -4.73 2.89 -18.73
C GLU A 76 -4.73 3.92 -17.60
N LEU A 77 -5.76 4.74 -17.58
CA LEU A 77 -5.99 5.76 -16.54
C LEU A 77 -6.57 5.16 -15.28
N TYR A 78 -7.30 4.07 -15.44
CA TYR A 78 -8.12 3.48 -14.42
C TYR A 78 -7.58 2.12 -14.01
N PHE A 79 -7.66 1.87 -12.73
CA PHE A 79 -7.41 0.56 -12.14
C PHE A 79 -8.72 -0.05 -11.71
N SER A 80 -8.98 -1.28 -12.14
CA SER A 80 -10.15 -2.06 -11.72
C SER A 80 -9.71 -3.13 -10.74
N TYR A 81 -10.40 -3.20 -9.61
CA TYR A 81 -10.16 -4.21 -8.58
C TYR A 81 -11.47 -4.73 -7.99
N GLU A 82 -11.43 -5.91 -7.44
CA GLU A 82 -12.54 -6.48 -6.71
C GLU A 82 -12.54 -6.00 -5.26
N ASP A 83 -13.69 -5.51 -4.81
CA ASP A 83 -13.92 -5.10 -3.42
C ASP A 83 -15.05 -5.95 -2.84
N THR A 84 -14.85 -6.39 -1.60
CA THR A 84 -15.85 -7.19 -0.90
C THR A 84 -16.69 -6.27 -0.03
N ILE A 85 -17.99 -6.25 -0.28
CA ILE A 85 -18.97 -5.48 0.46
C ILE A 85 -19.82 -6.44 1.30
N TYR A 86 -19.92 -6.15 2.58
CA TYR A 86 -20.77 -6.87 3.51
C TYR A 86 -22.04 -6.06 3.78
N THR A 87 -23.18 -6.72 3.71
CA THR A 87 -24.43 -6.15 4.22
C THR A 87 -24.57 -6.56 5.67
N VAL A 88 -24.41 -5.62 6.58
CA VAL A 88 -24.52 -5.88 8.03
C VAL A 88 -25.81 -5.33 8.60
N GLY A 89 -26.39 -6.06 9.55
CA GLY A 89 -27.54 -5.61 10.32
C GLY A 89 -27.12 -5.00 11.66
N LEU A 90 -27.63 -3.83 11.95
CA LEU A 90 -27.49 -3.17 13.25
C LEU A 90 -28.86 -2.95 13.87
N LYS A 91 -28.99 -3.27 15.15
CA LYS A 91 -30.23 -2.98 15.89
C LYS A 91 -30.35 -1.48 16.12
N ASN A 92 -31.46 -0.90 15.68
CA ASN A 92 -31.74 0.50 15.93
C ASN A 92 -32.30 0.67 17.34
N PRO A 93 -31.61 1.37 18.26
CA PRO A 93 -32.06 1.52 19.66
C PRO A 93 -33.30 2.36 19.80
N GLU A 94 -33.59 3.28 18.86
CA GLU A 94 -34.75 4.18 18.92
C GLU A 94 -36.03 3.53 18.40
N SER A 95 -35.91 2.80 17.27
CA SER A 95 -37.09 2.18 16.64
C SER A 95 -37.32 0.74 17.06
N GLY A 96 -36.30 0.09 17.63
CA GLY A 96 -36.26 -1.37 17.93
C GLY A 96 -36.17 -2.24 16.68
N GLY A 97 -36.10 -1.63 15.49
CA GLY A 97 -35.93 -2.30 14.21
C GLY A 97 -34.47 -2.65 13.91
N THR A 98 -34.23 -3.15 12.71
CA THR A 98 -32.87 -3.44 12.21
C THR A 98 -32.59 -2.54 11.02
N ASP A 99 -31.52 -1.79 11.12
CA ASP A 99 -30.96 -1.03 10.01
C ASP A 99 -29.91 -1.88 9.27
N THR A 100 -29.83 -1.72 7.97
CA THR A 100 -28.83 -2.40 7.14
C THR A 100 -27.83 -1.40 6.60
N LEU A 101 -26.55 -1.73 6.71
CA LEU A 101 -25.44 -0.94 6.19
C LEU A 101 -24.58 -1.75 5.25
N PHE A 102 -24.04 -1.09 4.23
CA PHE A 102 -23.03 -1.66 3.34
C PHE A 102 -21.63 -1.28 3.86
N VAL A 103 -20.84 -2.28 4.21
CA VAL A 103 -19.56 -2.12 4.90
C VAL A 103 -18.48 -2.83 4.10
N ASN A 104 -17.33 -2.17 3.91
CA ASN A 104 -16.17 -2.80 3.30
C ASN A 104 -15.39 -3.67 4.30
N VAL A 105 -14.47 -4.51 3.79
CA VAL A 105 -13.63 -5.40 4.61
C VAL A 105 -12.92 -4.68 5.74
N ARG A 106 -12.43 -3.45 5.49
CA ARG A 106 -11.61 -2.70 6.47
C ARG A 106 -12.42 -2.27 7.69
N ASP A 107 -13.68 -1.92 7.45
CA ASP A 107 -14.56 -1.40 8.50
C ASP A 107 -15.36 -2.51 9.20
N LEU A 108 -15.38 -3.71 8.63
CA LEU A 108 -16.19 -4.83 9.16
C LEU A 108 -15.90 -5.13 10.63
N ALA A 109 -14.63 -5.22 11.01
CA ALA A 109 -14.24 -5.52 12.39
C ALA A 109 -14.75 -4.48 13.40
N ARG A 110 -14.81 -3.20 12.99
CA ARG A 110 -15.38 -2.12 13.79
C ARG A 110 -16.85 -2.34 14.05
N TYR A 111 -17.63 -2.68 13.00
CA TYR A 111 -19.06 -2.92 13.15
C TYR A 111 -19.35 -4.22 13.90
N GLN A 112 -18.56 -5.26 13.71
CA GLN A 112 -18.70 -6.50 14.49
C GLN A 112 -18.45 -6.31 16.00
N SER A 113 -17.68 -5.29 16.37
CA SER A 113 -17.42 -4.94 17.78
C SER A 113 -18.48 -4.00 18.36
N ASP A 114 -19.44 -3.53 17.55
CA ASP A 114 -20.52 -2.67 17.98
C ASP A 114 -21.58 -3.46 18.79
N GLU A 115 -22.06 -2.91 19.89
CA GLU A 115 -23.08 -3.56 20.75
C GLU A 115 -24.43 -3.78 20.05
N TYR A 116 -24.68 -3.03 18.97
CA TYR A 116 -25.90 -3.16 18.16
C TYR A 116 -25.75 -4.09 16.96
N PHE A 117 -24.57 -4.65 16.74
CA PHE A 117 -24.33 -5.61 15.66
C PHE A 117 -25.18 -6.85 15.81
N GLN A 118 -25.85 -7.25 14.74
CA GLN A 118 -26.70 -8.43 14.72
C GLN A 118 -26.09 -9.56 13.89
N ASP A 119 -25.87 -9.33 12.61
CA ASP A 119 -25.37 -10.37 11.70
C ASP A 119 -24.87 -9.76 10.38
N ILE A 120 -24.17 -10.58 9.60
CA ILE A 120 -23.83 -10.32 8.20
C ILE A 120 -24.87 -11.00 7.32
N TYR A 121 -25.66 -10.22 6.62
CA TYR A 121 -26.76 -10.72 5.80
C TYR A 121 -26.34 -11.18 4.41
N SER A 122 -25.39 -10.48 3.79
CA SER A 122 -24.79 -10.87 2.52
C SER A 122 -23.34 -10.46 2.42
N THR A 123 -22.66 -11.13 1.50
CA THR A 123 -21.29 -10.79 1.09
C THR A 123 -21.30 -10.73 -0.43
N ASP A 124 -21.02 -9.56 -0.97
CA ASP A 124 -21.06 -9.30 -2.40
C ASP A 124 -19.68 -8.83 -2.88
N ILE A 125 -19.22 -9.38 -3.99
CA ILE A 125 -18.01 -8.94 -4.66
C ILE A 125 -18.41 -7.96 -5.76
N VAL A 126 -17.90 -6.74 -5.66
CA VAL A 126 -18.16 -5.67 -6.62
C VAL A 126 -16.87 -5.23 -7.29
N THR A 127 -16.89 -5.10 -8.61
CA THR A 127 -15.75 -4.50 -9.32
C THR A 127 -15.82 -2.99 -9.18
N ARG A 128 -14.78 -2.40 -8.60
CA ARG A 128 -14.60 -0.96 -8.53
C ARG A 128 -13.59 -0.53 -9.57
N THR A 129 -13.85 0.62 -10.16
CA THR A 129 -12.92 1.25 -11.10
C THR A 129 -12.65 2.67 -10.60
N GLU A 130 -11.40 2.99 -10.35
CA GLU A 130 -10.97 4.32 -9.94
C GLU A 130 -9.64 4.70 -10.59
N LEU A 131 -9.27 5.96 -10.50
CA LEU A 131 -7.96 6.40 -10.96
C LEU A 131 -6.86 5.64 -10.19
N ARG A 132 -5.86 5.15 -10.91
CA ARG A 132 -4.77 4.38 -10.31
C ARG A 132 -4.07 5.14 -9.19
N THR A 133 -3.88 6.45 -9.36
CA THR A 133 -3.31 7.34 -8.32
C THR A 133 -4.17 7.40 -7.06
N ASP A 134 -5.49 7.55 -7.22
CA ASP A 134 -6.40 7.62 -6.08
C ASP A 134 -6.45 6.29 -5.33
N TYR A 135 -6.40 5.17 -6.07
CA TYR A 135 -6.28 3.85 -5.48
C TYR A 135 -5.01 3.72 -4.65
N PHE A 136 -3.85 4.10 -5.21
CA PHE A 136 -2.58 4.05 -4.48
C PHE A 136 -2.56 4.99 -3.28
N ARG A 137 -3.09 6.20 -3.38
CA ARG A 137 -3.21 7.10 -2.23
C ARG A 137 -4.08 6.57 -1.12
N LYS A 138 -5.21 5.97 -1.45
CA LYS A 138 -6.10 5.36 -0.45
C LYS A 138 -5.47 4.12 0.19
N LYS A 139 -4.75 3.34 -0.62
CA LYS A 139 -4.11 2.10 -0.17
C LYS A 139 -2.85 2.35 0.63
N TYR A 140 -2.06 3.35 0.24
CA TYR A 140 -0.73 3.62 0.77
C TYR A 140 -0.61 5.09 1.16
N HIS A 141 -1.04 5.44 2.36
CA HIS A 141 -0.59 6.68 2.98
C HIS A 141 0.87 6.46 3.40
N LEU A 142 1.80 6.72 2.48
CA LEU A 142 3.22 6.53 2.75
C LEU A 142 3.64 7.49 3.84
N ASN A 143 4.21 6.94 4.90
CA ASN A 143 4.74 7.71 6.02
C ASN A 143 6.07 7.08 6.40
N THR A 144 7.07 7.89 6.69
CA THR A 144 8.41 7.44 7.08
C THR A 144 8.38 6.48 8.27
N SER A 145 7.39 6.56 9.16
CA SER A 145 7.20 5.58 10.23
C SER A 145 6.96 4.16 9.73
N MET A 146 6.47 3.99 8.49
CA MET A 146 6.27 2.67 7.89
C MET A 146 7.59 1.98 7.48
N LEU A 147 8.70 2.72 7.48
CA LEU A 147 10.04 2.18 7.23
C LEU A 147 10.60 1.46 8.44
N TYR A 148 9.92 1.53 9.58
CA TYR A 148 10.36 0.97 10.86
C TYR A 148 9.40 -0.11 11.34
N CYS A 149 9.95 -1.13 11.98
CA CYS A 149 9.17 -2.17 12.63
C CYS A 149 8.43 -1.57 13.85
N PRO A 150 7.11 -1.72 13.96
CA PRO A 150 6.36 -1.11 15.06
C PRO A 150 6.63 -1.76 16.43
N LEU A 151 7.29 -2.92 16.47
CA LEU A 151 7.63 -3.62 17.70
C LEU A 151 9.00 -3.23 18.23
N THR A 152 10.02 -3.20 17.36
CA THR A 152 11.40 -2.92 17.75
C THR A 152 11.80 -1.47 17.51
N ASN A 153 11.06 -0.77 16.66
CA ASN A 153 11.42 0.56 16.13
C ASN A 153 12.73 0.56 15.34
N ASP A 154 13.19 -0.60 14.90
CA ASP A 154 14.34 -0.74 14.00
C ASP A 154 13.86 -0.61 12.54
N PRO A 155 14.70 -0.11 11.63
CA PRO A 155 14.35 0.00 10.22
C PRO A 155 14.19 -1.39 9.59
N TYR A 156 13.27 -1.50 8.63
CA TYR A 156 13.23 -2.64 7.72
C TYR A 156 14.48 -2.65 6.85
N ILE A 157 14.92 -3.85 6.50
CA ILE A 157 16.14 -4.07 5.71
C ILE A 157 15.74 -4.24 4.25
N PHE A 158 16.28 -3.38 3.39
CA PHE A 158 16.06 -3.42 1.95
C PHE A 158 17.27 -3.99 1.25
N THR A 159 17.03 -4.94 0.37
CA THR A 159 18.08 -5.52 -0.47
C THR A 159 17.59 -5.60 -1.91
N VAL A 160 18.47 -5.22 -2.83
CA VAL A 160 18.25 -5.34 -4.27
C VAL A 160 19.29 -6.30 -4.81
N ASP A 161 18.83 -7.45 -5.29
CA ASP A 161 19.67 -8.46 -5.92
C ASP A 161 19.67 -8.24 -7.43
N THR A 162 20.82 -7.89 -7.98
CA THR A 162 21.07 -7.66 -9.42
C THR A 162 21.97 -8.71 -10.03
N THR A 163 22.16 -9.86 -9.38
CA THR A 163 23.05 -10.92 -9.86
C THR A 163 22.48 -11.69 -11.05
N ASN A 164 21.19 -11.64 -11.26
CA ASN A 164 20.49 -12.23 -12.39
C ASN A 164 20.09 -11.16 -13.42
N ASP A 165 19.59 -11.60 -14.57
CA ASP A 165 19.13 -10.70 -15.65
C ASP A 165 17.96 -9.80 -15.19
N GLU A 166 17.20 -10.23 -14.19
CA GLU A 166 16.11 -9.46 -13.57
C GLU A 166 16.50 -9.07 -12.14
N ALA A 167 16.40 -7.80 -11.83
CA ALA A 167 16.61 -7.30 -10.47
C ALA A 167 15.46 -7.75 -9.56
N VAL A 168 15.79 -8.19 -8.35
CA VAL A 168 14.82 -8.65 -7.35
C VAL A 168 14.92 -7.81 -6.09
N PHE A 169 13.82 -7.20 -5.68
CA PHE A 169 13.73 -6.49 -4.42
C PHE A 169 13.28 -7.39 -3.28
N THR A 170 13.87 -7.20 -2.12
CA THR A 170 13.47 -7.87 -0.88
C THR A 170 13.43 -6.88 0.27
N VAL A 171 12.32 -6.86 0.99
CA VAL A 171 12.19 -6.17 2.28
C VAL A 171 12.09 -7.20 3.40
N THR A 172 12.99 -7.12 4.37
CA THR A 172 13.10 -8.06 5.48
C THR A 172 12.78 -7.39 6.80
N SER A 173 12.01 -8.07 7.64
CA SER A 173 11.73 -7.63 9.00
C SER A 173 13.01 -7.69 9.86
N PRO A 174 13.29 -6.69 10.71
CA PRO A 174 14.37 -6.79 11.69
C PRO A 174 14.16 -7.96 12.67
N LEU A 175 12.92 -8.38 12.89
CA LEU A 175 12.61 -9.55 13.72
C LEU A 175 13.09 -10.87 13.10
N HIS A 176 13.16 -10.94 11.77
CA HIS A 176 13.60 -12.14 11.04
C HIS A 176 15.08 -12.47 11.25
N ILE A 177 15.88 -11.47 11.58
CA ILE A 177 17.33 -11.63 11.79
C ILE A 177 17.72 -11.76 13.27
N LEU A 178 16.77 -11.69 14.19
CA LEU A 178 17.04 -11.90 15.61
C LEU A 178 17.36 -13.38 15.87
N GLU A 179 18.38 -13.64 16.66
CA GLU A 179 18.75 -15.01 17.10
C GLU A 179 17.72 -15.58 18.07
N GLU A 180 17.08 -14.73 18.88
CA GLU A 180 16.04 -15.10 19.84
C GLU A 180 14.74 -14.37 19.53
N PRO A 181 13.55 -14.95 19.79
CA PRO A 181 12.28 -14.31 19.60
C PRO A 181 12.17 -13.00 20.39
N TYR A 182 11.65 -11.97 19.74
CA TYR A 182 11.37 -10.71 20.44
C TYR A 182 10.27 -10.89 21.47
N THR A 183 10.56 -10.53 22.71
CA THR A 183 9.61 -10.62 23.82
C THR A 183 9.39 -9.25 24.46
N GLU A 184 8.13 -8.90 24.69
CA GLU A 184 7.74 -7.68 25.39
C GLU A 184 6.84 -8.00 26.58
N SER A 185 7.22 -7.54 27.77
CA SER A 185 6.37 -7.68 28.95
C SER A 185 5.55 -6.41 29.14
N ARG A 186 4.22 -6.55 29.08
CA ARG A 186 3.27 -5.45 29.32
C ARG A 186 2.55 -5.64 30.65
N PHE A 187 2.51 -4.57 31.43
CA PHE A 187 1.83 -4.53 32.74
C PHE A 187 2.32 -5.56 33.77
N GLY A 188 3.50 -6.16 33.58
CA GLY A 188 4.07 -7.13 34.52
C GLY A 188 3.32 -8.47 34.60
N VAL A 189 2.31 -8.68 33.78
CA VAL A 189 1.43 -9.87 33.82
C VAL A 189 1.37 -10.60 32.49
N PHE A 190 1.55 -9.89 31.38
CA PHE A 190 1.48 -10.48 30.04
C PHE A 190 2.83 -10.35 29.35
N THR A 191 3.36 -11.48 28.89
CA THR A 191 4.52 -11.51 28.00
C THR A 191 4.01 -11.78 26.59
N PHE A 192 4.28 -10.84 25.68
CA PHE A 192 4.03 -11.00 24.27
C PHE A 192 5.33 -11.49 23.61
N GLU A 193 5.24 -12.53 22.82
CA GLU A 193 6.32 -13.05 21.99
C GLU A 193 5.94 -12.82 20.53
N ALA A 194 6.76 -12.07 19.82
CA ALA A 194 6.56 -11.83 18.39
C ALA A 194 7.07 -13.02 17.61
N GLY A 195 6.23 -13.53 16.70
CA GLY A 195 6.66 -14.50 15.71
C GLY A 195 7.61 -13.89 14.67
N ASP A 196 8.23 -14.74 13.89
CA ASP A 196 9.02 -14.33 12.74
C ASP A 196 8.14 -13.67 11.69
N HIS A 197 8.31 -12.35 11.48
CA HIS A 197 7.59 -11.60 10.47
C HIS A 197 8.16 -11.77 9.07
N GLY A 198 9.26 -12.52 8.90
CA GLY A 198 9.81 -12.92 7.63
C GLY A 198 10.22 -11.76 6.70
N TYR A 199 10.00 -11.97 5.42
CA TYR A 199 10.36 -11.03 4.36
C TYR A 199 9.31 -11.03 3.24
N ILE A 200 9.34 -10.01 2.41
CA ILE A 200 8.64 -9.96 1.13
C ILE A 200 9.69 -9.87 0.04
N ARG A 201 9.68 -10.81 -0.90
CA ARG A 201 10.58 -10.88 -2.03
C ARG A 201 9.76 -11.00 -3.31
N ASP A 202 9.96 -10.12 -4.26
CA ASP A 202 9.23 -10.13 -5.52
C ASP A 202 7.71 -10.32 -5.29
N SER A 203 7.13 -9.45 -4.45
CA SER A 203 5.72 -9.48 -4.01
C SER A 203 5.26 -10.73 -3.28
N GLN A 204 6.12 -11.74 -3.13
CA GLN A 204 5.81 -12.97 -2.40
C GLN A 204 6.18 -12.84 -0.93
N LYS A 205 5.20 -13.13 -0.07
CA LYS A 205 5.37 -13.09 1.39
C LYS A 205 5.87 -14.43 1.89
N SER A 206 6.91 -14.44 2.74
CA SER A 206 7.44 -15.65 3.34
C SER A 206 6.48 -16.32 4.32
N TRP A 207 5.46 -15.61 4.79
CA TRP A 207 4.45 -16.09 5.76
C TRP A 207 3.05 -16.26 5.16
N ALA A 208 2.86 -16.04 3.88
CA ALA A 208 1.57 -16.26 3.23
C ALA A 208 1.42 -17.74 2.89
N GLU A 209 0.40 -18.38 3.45
CA GLU A 209 -0.12 -19.68 3.01
C GLU A 209 -1.21 -19.48 1.96
#